data_620852d79b8ac9057bc15959704a6987
#
_entry.id   620852d79b8ac9057bc15959704a6987
#
_cell.length_a   1.000
_cell.length_b   1.000
_cell.length_c   1.000
_cell.angle_alpha   90.00
_cell.angle_beta   90.00
_cell.angle_gamma   90.00
#
_symmetry.space_group_name_H-M   'P 1'
#
loop_
_entity.id
_entity.type
_entity.pdbx_description
1 polymer ?
#
loop_
_entity_poly.entity_id
_entity_poly.type
_entity_poly.pdbx_seq_one_letter_code
_entity_poly.pdbx_strand_id
1 'polypeptide(L)'
;MQRTIFAIVKRLVAFDAVLVVLVILYAVTHGLPMTETAIFALLLLVASVPVALPATYTLATAMSSAALARQGVLVTRLPAVEEAAAMDTLLSDKTGTLTKNELSVAKVTGFDGFDDIAVLRAASLASDDASQDPLDLAILAAHRGQPDAQALPVRKAFRPFDPATRFSEGVYLVDGTEWYALKGAVRAVLAQCAAPPTQPDAIADAAQLLEGAGARVLAVAQGGAGAVRLVGLVALSDPPRDDARDLIVELGNLGVRVCMATGDALETAKSIGLRLGLGARVCTAHADDLRHPEQCDIFARVLPEEKHAIVAALQAAGHVTGMTGDGVNDAPALRQAELGIAVASATDVAKAAAGVVLTDPGLEGVLSVVAAGREVHRRMLTYILNKVVKTLEIVVFLTFGLWFTHGFVISSPLIVLLLFANDFVTMSIAADRTLPASRPQRWQVGQLIGAAAVLAAVSLVFSLSLYATMRSRLGLDPAQMQTLVFLLLVFTTQANVYVLRTDGRIGSLAPSRVLVVASVSAVVIVSGMAASGTLMAAVPITLIGMLLVAVTVFAFVLDEIKGVVFRHSRLVER
;
A
#
# COMPACT_ATOMS: atom_id res chain seq x y z
N MET A 1 13.60 0.86 1.30
CA MET A 1 14.30 -0.44 1.17
C MET A 1 15.78 -0.33 0.78
N GLN A 2 16.18 0.26 -0.34
CA GLN A 2 17.60 0.28 -0.79
C GLN A 2 18.59 0.74 0.29
N ARG A 3 18.31 1.84 1.00
CA ARG A 3 19.16 2.34 2.11
C ARG A 3 19.28 1.32 3.25
N THR A 4 18.19 0.64 3.58
CA THR A 4 18.12 -0.40 4.62
C THR A 4 18.97 -1.61 4.27
N ILE A 5 18.81 -2.11 3.04
CA ILE A 5 19.60 -3.22 2.50
C ILE A 5 21.08 -2.88 2.51
N PHE A 6 21.44 -1.70 2.01
CA PHE A 6 22.82 -1.24 2.01
C PHE A 6 23.42 -1.18 3.43
N ALA A 7 22.64 -0.73 4.41
CA ALA A 7 23.07 -0.71 5.81
C ALA A 7 23.31 -2.12 6.38
N ILE A 8 22.47 -3.10 6.03
CA ILE A 8 22.64 -4.50 6.44
C ILE A 8 23.86 -5.11 5.77
N VAL A 9 23.99 -4.98 4.46
CA VAL A 9 25.13 -5.50 3.69
C VAL A 9 26.44 -4.91 4.20
N LYS A 10 26.50 -3.60 4.44
CA LYS A 10 27.69 -2.95 5.00
C LYS A 10 28.14 -3.56 6.33
N ARG A 11 27.17 -3.87 7.22
CA ARG A 11 27.48 -4.49 8.53
C ARG A 11 27.94 -5.93 8.37
N LEU A 12 27.32 -6.72 7.47
CA LEU A 12 27.74 -8.09 7.22
C LEU A 12 29.14 -8.15 6.59
N VAL A 13 29.39 -7.34 5.56
CA VAL A 13 30.72 -7.27 4.92
C VAL A 13 31.79 -6.82 5.91
N ALA A 14 31.50 -5.86 6.79
CA ALA A 14 32.44 -5.43 7.82
C ALA A 14 32.73 -6.56 8.82
N PHE A 15 31.71 -7.32 9.23
CA PHE A 15 31.88 -8.49 10.10
C PHE A 15 32.73 -9.57 9.42
N ASP A 16 32.39 -9.92 8.17
CA ASP A 16 33.12 -10.93 7.42
C ASP A 16 34.57 -10.52 7.12
N ALA A 17 34.83 -9.24 6.87
CA ALA A 17 36.18 -8.72 6.68
C ALA A 17 37.06 -8.94 7.93
N VAL A 18 36.51 -8.77 9.13
CA VAL A 18 37.22 -9.09 10.38
C VAL A 18 37.54 -10.57 10.45
N LEU A 19 36.59 -11.45 10.15
CA LEU A 19 36.81 -12.90 10.16
C LEU A 19 37.83 -13.33 9.10
N VAL A 20 37.81 -12.74 7.92
CA VAL A 20 38.79 -12.98 6.86
C VAL A 20 40.19 -12.60 7.31
N VAL A 21 40.38 -11.45 7.97
CA VAL A 21 41.67 -11.06 8.54
C VAL A 21 42.14 -12.10 9.54
N LEU A 22 41.26 -12.58 10.42
CA LEU A 22 41.58 -13.62 11.40
C LEU A 22 41.94 -14.96 10.74
N VAL A 23 41.25 -15.34 9.66
CA VAL A 23 41.56 -16.55 8.86
C VAL A 23 42.94 -16.43 8.21
N ILE A 24 43.25 -15.29 7.58
CA ILE A 24 44.55 -15.06 6.94
C ILE A 24 45.67 -15.07 8.00
N LEU A 25 45.51 -14.40 9.13
CA LEU A 25 46.48 -14.39 10.22
C LEU A 25 46.74 -15.82 10.75
N TYR A 26 45.66 -16.58 10.94
CA TYR A 26 45.74 -17.98 11.36
C TYR A 26 46.48 -18.84 10.34
N ALA A 27 46.18 -18.71 9.06
CA ALA A 27 46.81 -19.46 7.99
C ALA A 27 48.33 -19.18 7.90
N VAL A 28 48.75 -17.90 8.04
CA VAL A 28 50.14 -17.51 8.04
C VAL A 28 50.89 -18.11 9.24
N THR A 29 50.30 -18.07 10.44
CA THR A 29 50.93 -18.57 11.66
C THR A 29 51.05 -20.09 11.71
N HIS A 30 50.17 -20.83 11.01
CA HIS A 30 50.13 -22.29 10.97
C HIS A 30 50.66 -22.89 9.66
N GLY A 31 51.20 -22.06 8.75
CA GLY A 31 51.82 -22.53 7.50
C GLY A 31 50.84 -23.13 6.49
N LEU A 32 49.59 -22.72 6.49
CA LEU A 32 48.60 -23.20 5.50
C LEU A 32 48.90 -22.65 4.10
N PRO A 33 48.51 -23.38 3.02
CA PRO A 33 48.74 -22.93 1.65
C PRO A 33 48.03 -21.58 1.38
N MET A 34 48.82 -20.54 1.05
CA MET A 34 48.28 -19.19 0.86
C MET A 34 47.34 -19.06 -0.33
N THR A 35 47.52 -19.86 -1.39
CA THR A 35 46.61 -19.90 -2.55
C THR A 35 45.22 -20.39 -2.17
N GLU A 36 45.12 -21.48 -1.40
CA GLU A 36 43.84 -22.01 -0.91
C GLU A 36 43.20 -21.05 0.09
N THR A 37 44.02 -20.48 1.00
CA THR A 37 43.55 -19.48 1.97
C THR A 37 42.98 -18.24 1.28
N ALA A 38 43.61 -17.74 0.22
CA ALA A 38 43.11 -16.58 -0.53
C ALA A 38 41.77 -16.87 -1.21
N ILE A 39 41.64 -18.05 -1.81
CA ILE A 39 40.36 -18.47 -2.44
C ILE A 39 39.28 -18.61 -1.37
N PHE A 40 39.59 -19.27 -0.24
CA PHE A 40 38.66 -19.45 0.86
C PHE A 40 38.21 -18.10 1.44
N ALA A 41 39.13 -17.18 1.68
CA ALA A 41 38.88 -15.83 2.18
C ALA A 41 37.98 -15.02 1.22
N LEU A 42 38.25 -15.12 -0.09
CA LEU A 42 37.41 -14.48 -1.11
C LEU A 42 35.99 -15.05 -1.09
N LEU A 43 35.83 -16.37 -0.97
CA LEU A 43 34.50 -17.01 -0.93
C LEU A 43 33.72 -16.63 0.33
N LEU A 44 34.40 -16.46 1.49
CA LEU A 44 33.75 -15.94 2.70
C LEU A 44 33.20 -14.53 2.46
N LEU A 45 33.97 -13.63 1.84
CA LEU A 45 33.49 -12.28 1.52
C LEU A 45 32.31 -12.30 0.54
N VAL A 46 32.35 -13.16 -0.49
CA VAL A 46 31.26 -13.30 -1.45
C VAL A 46 29.98 -13.83 -0.78
N ALA A 47 30.11 -14.68 0.25
CA ALA A 47 28.95 -15.22 0.98
C ALA A 47 28.10 -14.13 1.67
N SER A 48 28.70 -12.99 2.04
CA SER A 48 27.97 -11.86 2.66
C SER A 48 27.17 -11.01 1.66
N VAL A 49 27.51 -11.07 0.38
CA VAL A 49 26.82 -10.27 -0.66
C VAL A 49 25.52 -10.96 -1.06
N PRO A 50 24.36 -10.29 -0.93
CA PRO A 50 23.07 -10.85 -1.32
C PRO A 50 22.83 -10.72 -2.85
N VAL A 51 23.55 -11.49 -3.65
CA VAL A 51 23.53 -11.40 -5.13
C VAL A 51 22.12 -11.59 -5.70
N ALA A 52 21.33 -12.49 -5.12
CA ALA A 52 19.97 -12.79 -5.57
C ALA A 52 18.91 -11.75 -5.13
N LEU A 53 19.24 -10.80 -4.24
CA LEU A 53 18.27 -9.86 -3.68
C LEU A 53 17.59 -8.95 -4.71
N PRO A 54 18.31 -8.30 -5.66
CA PRO A 54 17.66 -7.46 -6.67
C PRO A 54 16.67 -8.26 -7.54
N ALA A 55 17.05 -9.46 -7.93
CA ALA A 55 16.19 -10.34 -8.72
C ALA A 55 14.95 -10.79 -7.93
N THR A 56 15.12 -11.17 -6.65
CA THR A 56 14.03 -11.58 -5.77
C THR A 56 13.05 -10.43 -5.52
N TYR A 57 13.56 -9.22 -5.29
CA TYR A 57 12.74 -8.01 -5.11
C TYR A 57 11.94 -7.67 -6.36
N THR A 58 12.61 -7.63 -7.51
CA THR A 58 11.94 -7.34 -8.79
C THR A 58 10.87 -8.39 -9.10
N LEU A 59 11.15 -9.66 -8.88
CA LEU A 59 10.17 -10.73 -9.08
C LEU A 59 8.97 -10.59 -8.13
N ALA A 60 9.21 -10.36 -6.84
CA ALA A 60 8.13 -10.21 -5.86
C ALA A 60 7.22 -9.02 -6.17
N THR A 61 7.81 -7.85 -6.51
CA THR A 61 7.05 -6.65 -6.88
C THR A 61 6.32 -6.81 -8.21
N ALA A 62 6.94 -7.42 -9.22
CA ALA A 62 6.32 -7.66 -10.52
C ALA A 62 5.12 -8.64 -10.41
N MET A 63 5.26 -9.72 -9.63
CA MET A 63 4.16 -10.65 -9.38
C MET A 63 3.00 -9.97 -8.65
N SER A 64 3.28 -9.15 -7.65
CA SER A 64 2.25 -8.38 -6.93
C SER A 64 1.59 -7.34 -7.83
N SER A 65 2.36 -6.63 -8.67
CA SER A 65 1.82 -5.69 -9.65
C SER A 65 0.92 -6.37 -10.68
N ALA A 66 1.29 -7.56 -11.15
CA ALA A 66 0.45 -8.35 -12.06
C ALA A 66 -0.85 -8.85 -11.40
N ALA A 67 -0.82 -9.14 -10.09
CA ALA A 67 -2.01 -9.50 -9.33
C ALA A 67 -2.92 -8.29 -9.11
N LEU A 68 -2.34 -7.13 -8.77
CA LEU A 68 -3.05 -5.86 -8.62
C LEU A 68 -3.72 -5.40 -9.93
N ALA A 69 -3.06 -5.57 -11.08
CA ALA A 69 -3.62 -5.23 -12.38
C ALA A 69 -4.92 -6.00 -12.68
N ARG A 70 -5.06 -7.24 -12.19
CA ARG A 70 -6.30 -8.03 -12.31
C ARG A 70 -7.42 -7.53 -11.40
N GLN A 71 -7.09 -6.72 -10.41
CA GLN A 71 -8.00 -6.10 -9.45
C GLN A 71 -8.25 -4.61 -9.78
N GLY A 72 -7.99 -4.18 -11.02
CA GLY A 72 -8.20 -2.81 -11.42
C GLY A 72 -7.17 -1.80 -10.87
N VAL A 73 -5.97 -2.26 -10.49
CA VAL A 73 -4.93 -1.40 -9.94
C VAL A 73 -3.67 -1.48 -10.78
N LEU A 74 -3.32 -0.41 -11.47
CA LEU A 74 -2.14 -0.33 -12.34
C LEU A 74 -0.98 0.32 -11.58
N VAL A 75 0.11 -0.43 -11.44
CA VAL A 75 1.34 0.07 -10.81
C VAL A 75 2.24 0.68 -11.89
N THR A 76 2.46 1.98 -11.84
CA THR A 76 3.32 2.74 -12.77
C THR A 76 4.78 2.77 -12.35
N ARG A 77 5.03 2.68 -11.03
CA ARG A 77 6.36 2.59 -10.43
C ARG A 77 6.42 1.39 -9.48
N LEU A 78 7.28 0.41 -9.73
CA LEU A 78 7.42 -0.77 -8.87
C LEU A 78 7.69 -0.45 -7.38
N PRO A 79 8.51 0.58 -7.03
CA PRO A 79 8.70 0.98 -5.63
C PRO A 79 7.42 1.38 -4.89
N ALA A 80 6.39 1.84 -5.60
CA ALA A 80 5.12 2.25 -5.00
C ALA A 80 4.43 1.10 -4.22
N VAL A 81 4.62 -0.16 -4.66
CA VAL A 81 4.08 -1.33 -3.94
C VAL A 81 4.74 -1.49 -2.57
N GLU A 82 6.06 -1.22 -2.48
CA GLU A 82 6.77 -1.28 -1.20
C GLU A 82 6.44 -0.08 -0.30
N GLU A 83 6.31 1.12 -0.89
CA GLU A 83 5.96 2.35 -0.19
C GLU A 83 4.59 2.21 0.49
N ALA A 84 3.64 1.51 -0.16
CA ALA A 84 2.33 1.19 0.38
C ALA A 84 2.38 0.35 1.67
N ALA A 85 3.40 -0.50 1.85
CA ALA A 85 3.55 -1.31 3.06
C ALA A 85 3.73 -0.47 4.33
N ALA A 86 4.41 0.65 4.21
CA ALA A 86 4.74 1.53 5.33
C ALA A 86 3.74 2.69 5.50
N MET A 87 2.80 2.87 4.57
CA MET A 87 1.82 3.95 4.61
C MET A 87 0.97 3.87 5.89
N ASP A 88 0.96 4.96 6.66
CA ASP A 88 0.19 5.12 7.88
C ASP A 88 -0.83 6.26 7.80
N THR A 89 -0.71 7.14 6.80
CA THR A 89 -1.63 8.25 6.59
C THR A 89 -1.97 8.37 5.10
N LEU A 90 -3.25 8.47 4.78
CA LEU A 90 -3.76 8.73 3.43
C LEU A 90 -4.42 10.11 3.41
N LEU A 91 -3.86 11.06 2.68
CA LEU A 91 -4.52 12.31 2.34
C LEU A 91 -5.39 12.09 1.11
N SER A 92 -6.70 12.14 1.28
CA SER A 92 -7.65 11.92 0.20
C SER A 92 -8.25 13.22 -0.28
N ASP A 93 -8.24 13.45 -1.59
CA ASP A 93 -9.11 14.48 -2.16
C ASP A 93 -10.57 14.08 -1.95
N LYS A 94 -11.44 15.09 -1.79
CA LYS A 94 -12.88 14.86 -1.65
C LYS A 94 -13.49 14.39 -2.95
N THR A 95 -13.34 15.20 -4.00
CA THR A 95 -14.08 15.08 -5.27
C THR A 95 -13.56 13.89 -6.09
N GLY A 96 -14.49 13.07 -6.63
CA GLY A 96 -14.13 11.91 -7.47
C GLY A 96 -13.45 10.75 -6.72
N THR A 97 -13.10 10.93 -5.44
CA THR A 97 -12.48 9.91 -4.59
C THR A 97 -13.42 9.46 -3.48
N LEU A 98 -13.76 10.36 -2.55
CA LEU A 98 -14.70 10.09 -1.45
C LEU A 98 -16.14 10.35 -1.84
N THR A 99 -16.38 11.12 -2.90
CA THR A 99 -17.68 11.44 -3.47
C THR A 99 -17.81 10.86 -4.88
N LYS A 100 -19.05 10.82 -5.38
CA LYS A 100 -19.35 10.24 -6.71
C LYS A 100 -18.87 11.10 -7.87
N ASN A 101 -18.50 12.37 -7.62
CA ASN A 101 -18.22 13.40 -8.63
C ASN A 101 -19.42 13.62 -9.57
N GLU A 102 -20.62 13.44 -9.04
CA GLU A 102 -21.87 13.61 -9.75
C GLU A 102 -22.76 14.51 -8.92
N LEU A 103 -23.13 15.66 -9.47
CA LEU A 103 -24.11 16.52 -8.81
C LEU A 103 -25.48 15.81 -8.79
N SER A 104 -26.10 15.83 -7.63
CA SER A 104 -27.46 15.34 -7.46
C SER A 104 -28.29 16.33 -6.63
N VAL A 105 -29.60 16.29 -6.79
CA VAL A 105 -30.55 17.07 -5.98
C VAL A 105 -30.56 16.46 -4.58
N ALA A 106 -29.99 17.18 -3.61
CA ALA A 106 -29.90 16.73 -2.22
C ALA A 106 -31.16 17.09 -1.41
N LYS A 107 -31.76 18.25 -1.70
CA LYS A 107 -32.99 18.70 -1.04
C LYS A 107 -33.75 19.69 -1.92
N VAL A 108 -35.05 19.62 -1.85
CA VAL A 108 -35.97 20.60 -2.43
C VAL A 108 -36.77 21.21 -1.28
N THR A 109 -37.11 22.47 -1.37
CA THR A 109 -37.91 23.14 -0.34
C THR A 109 -38.88 24.11 -1.03
N GLY A 110 -40.18 23.85 -0.92
CA GLY A 110 -41.24 24.72 -1.47
C GLY A 110 -41.56 25.88 -0.53
N PHE A 111 -41.99 27.00 -1.10
CA PHE A 111 -42.50 28.17 -0.40
C PHE A 111 -43.86 28.60 -0.95
N ASP A 112 -44.60 29.43 -0.22
CA ASP A 112 -45.87 30.00 -0.63
C ASP A 112 -46.93 28.96 -1.09
N GLY A 113 -46.91 27.76 -0.49
CA GLY A 113 -47.88 26.68 -0.75
C GLY A 113 -47.49 25.73 -1.88
N PHE A 114 -46.33 25.89 -2.47
CA PHE A 114 -45.76 24.91 -3.42
C PHE A 114 -45.11 23.74 -2.68
N ASP A 115 -45.37 22.54 -3.16
CA ASP A 115 -44.70 21.32 -2.69
C ASP A 115 -43.36 21.09 -3.41
N ASP A 116 -42.60 20.14 -2.93
CA ASP A 116 -41.25 19.80 -3.47
C ASP A 116 -41.35 19.31 -4.94
N ILE A 117 -42.47 18.66 -5.31
CA ILE A 117 -42.69 18.16 -6.69
C ILE A 117 -42.88 19.35 -7.64
N ALA A 118 -43.68 20.35 -7.22
CA ALA A 118 -43.91 21.55 -8.02
C ALA A 118 -42.62 22.37 -8.21
N VAL A 119 -41.79 22.48 -7.15
CA VAL A 119 -40.46 23.14 -7.23
C VAL A 119 -39.54 22.42 -8.20
N LEU A 120 -39.44 21.09 -8.10
CA LEU A 120 -38.57 20.30 -8.97
C LEU A 120 -39.02 20.34 -10.44
N ARG A 121 -40.35 20.32 -10.68
CA ARG A 121 -40.94 20.50 -12.01
C ARG A 121 -40.60 21.89 -12.58
N ALA A 122 -40.77 22.95 -11.80
CA ALA A 122 -40.42 24.32 -12.21
C ALA A 122 -38.94 24.47 -12.50
N ALA A 123 -38.06 23.87 -11.68
CA ALA A 123 -36.63 23.82 -11.93
C ALA A 123 -36.28 23.10 -13.23
N SER A 124 -36.98 21.99 -13.53
CA SER A 124 -36.79 21.22 -14.77
C SER A 124 -37.25 21.99 -16.01
N LEU A 125 -38.27 22.81 -15.89
CA LEU A 125 -38.71 23.74 -16.95
C LEU A 125 -37.65 24.81 -17.26
N ALA A 126 -36.82 25.20 -16.27
CA ALA A 126 -35.71 26.12 -16.43
C ALA A 126 -34.36 25.41 -16.70
N SER A 127 -34.37 24.13 -17.10
CA SER A 127 -33.19 23.30 -17.39
C SER A 127 -33.24 22.77 -18.84
N ASP A 128 -32.04 22.46 -19.38
CA ASP A 128 -31.92 21.92 -20.74
C ASP A 128 -30.84 20.82 -20.79
N ASP A 129 -31.21 19.63 -21.27
CA ASP A 129 -30.28 18.52 -21.45
C ASP A 129 -29.28 18.76 -22.60
N ALA A 130 -29.63 19.56 -23.57
CA ALA A 130 -28.74 19.94 -24.67
C ALA A 130 -27.57 20.84 -24.21
N SER A 131 -27.75 21.57 -23.10
CA SER A 131 -26.69 22.41 -22.54
C SER A 131 -25.51 21.63 -21.95
N GLN A 132 -25.72 20.34 -21.62
CA GLN A 132 -24.77 19.47 -20.90
C GLN A 132 -24.25 20.10 -19.56
N ASP A 133 -24.98 21.07 -19.01
CA ASP A 133 -24.67 21.65 -17.70
C ASP A 133 -24.97 20.61 -16.60
N PRO A 134 -24.00 20.28 -15.73
CA PRO A 134 -24.22 19.30 -14.67
C PRO A 134 -25.38 19.63 -13.72
N LEU A 135 -25.67 20.91 -13.48
CA LEU A 135 -26.80 21.34 -12.66
C LEU A 135 -28.14 21.03 -13.35
N ASP A 136 -28.21 21.27 -14.67
CA ASP A 136 -29.40 20.97 -15.49
C ASP A 136 -29.65 19.48 -15.53
N LEU A 137 -28.60 18.68 -15.80
CA LEU A 137 -28.69 17.24 -15.87
C LEU A 137 -29.14 16.62 -14.54
N ALA A 138 -28.61 17.11 -13.41
CA ALA A 138 -28.97 16.64 -12.07
C ALA A 138 -30.47 16.91 -11.75
N ILE A 139 -30.96 18.10 -12.09
CA ILE A 139 -32.35 18.48 -11.86
C ILE A 139 -33.28 17.67 -12.76
N LEU A 140 -32.95 17.51 -14.03
CA LEU A 140 -33.75 16.73 -14.99
C LEU A 140 -33.77 15.23 -14.60
N ALA A 141 -32.64 14.68 -14.12
CA ALA A 141 -32.56 13.31 -13.62
C ALA A 141 -33.46 13.11 -12.39
N ALA A 142 -33.39 14.04 -11.42
CA ALA A 142 -34.24 14.00 -10.23
C ALA A 142 -35.73 14.08 -10.56
N HIS A 143 -36.12 14.92 -11.51
CA HIS A 143 -37.50 15.02 -11.95
C HIS A 143 -37.98 13.71 -12.63
N ARG A 144 -37.17 13.13 -13.54
CA ARG A 144 -37.50 11.85 -14.22
C ARG A 144 -37.59 10.68 -13.23
N GLY A 145 -36.90 10.73 -12.12
CA GLY A 145 -36.93 9.71 -11.05
C GLY A 145 -38.15 9.78 -10.14
N GLN A 146 -39.02 10.78 -10.26
CA GLN A 146 -40.27 10.88 -9.49
C GLN A 146 -41.32 9.89 -10.01
N PRO A 147 -42.03 9.18 -9.09
CA PRO A 147 -43.09 8.21 -9.50
C PRO A 147 -44.18 8.79 -10.38
N ASP A 148 -44.53 10.07 -10.18
CA ASP A 148 -45.60 10.79 -10.90
C ASP A 148 -45.03 11.89 -11.82
N ALA A 149 -43.84 11.68 -12.39
CA ALA A 149 -43.20 12.65 -13.27
C ALA A 149 -44.09 12.99 -14.48
N GLN A 150 -44.74 14.15 -14.44
CA GLN A 150 -45.52 14.65 -15.56
C GLN A 150 -44.58 15.07 -16.70
N ALA A 151 -44.99 14.76 -17.94
CA ALA A 151 -44.28 15.24 -19.12
C ALA A 151 -44.19 16.78 -19.10
N LEU A 152 -43.00 17.30 -19.38
CA LEU A 152 -42.81 18.74 -19.48
C LEU A 152 -43.51 19.25 -20.76
N PRO A 153 -44.14 20.42 -20.72
CA PRO A 153 -44.78 21.02 -21.90
C PRO A 153 -43.74 21.36 -22.98
N VAL A 154 -44.23 21.55 -24.20
CA VAL A 154 -43.35 21.93 -25.31
C VAL A 154 -42.78 23.31 -25.07
N ARG A 155 -41.47 23.38 -25.05
CA ARG A 155 -40.70 24.61 -24.79
C ARG A 155 -40.69 25.48 -26.04
N LYS A 156 -41.00 26.77 -25.88
CA LYS A 156 -40.94 27.79 -26.95
C LYS A 156 -39.53 28.36 -27.12
N ALA A 157 -38.87 28.67 -26.01
CA ALA A 157 -37.53 29.22 -26.00
C ALA A 157 -36.79 28.82 -24.70
N PHE A 158 -35.45 28.81 -24.76
CA PHE A 158 -34.57 28.61 -23.60
C PHE A 158 -33.41 29.61 -23.64
N ARG A 159 -33.17 30.24 -22.51
CA ARG A 159 -31.99 31.05 -22.27
C ARG A 159 -31.10 30.30 -21.27
N PRO A 160 -29.89 29.84 -21.67
CA PRO A 160 -28.99 29.17 -20.79
C PRO A 160 -28.53 30.11 -19.68
N PHE A 161 -27.89 29.53 -18.65
CA PHE A 161 -27.30 30.32 -17.58
C PHE A 161 -26.28 31.35 -18.12
N ASP A 162 -26.48 32.60 -17.73
CA ASP A 162 -25.58 33.71 -18.06
C ASP A 162 -24.97 34.26 -16.78
N PRO A 163 -23.62 34.32 -16.67
CA PRO A 163 -22.92 34.89 -15.51
C PRO A 163 -23.29 36.33 -15.17
N ALA A 164 -23.75 37.12 -16.16
CA ALA A 164 -24.20 38.50 -15.96
C ALA A 164 -25.55 38.58 -15.25
N THR A 165 -26.53 37.77 -15.70
CA THR A 165 -27.86 37.70 -15.09
C THR A 165 -27.95 36.73 -13.92
N ARG A 166 -27.07 35.71 -13.87
CA ARG A 166 -26.99 34.66 -12.86
C ARG A 166 -28.21 33.75 -12.75
N PHE A 167 -29.00 33.58 -13.83
CA PHE A 167 -30.07 32.62 -13.91
C PHE A 167 -30.23 32.06 -15.35
N SER A 168 -30.91 30.92 -15.49
CA SER A 168 -31.43 30.38 -16.75
C SER A 168 -32.93 30.53 -16.81
N GLU A 169 -33.50 30.59 -18.01
CA GLU A 169 -34.92 30.81 -18.24
C GLU A 169 -35.49 29.86 -19.32
N GLY A 170 -36.60 29.20 -19.00
CA GLY A 170 -37.39 28.46 -19.98
C GLY A 170 -38.72 29.17 -20.23
N VAL A 171 -39.10 29.30 -21.50
CA VAL A 171 -40.36 29.91 -21.93
C VAL A 171 -41.25 28.84 -22.54
N TYR A 172 -42.50 28.76 -22.11
CA TYR A 172 -43.49 27.78 -22.51
C TYR A 172 -44.79 28.46 -22.92
N LEU A 173 -45.63 27.76 -23.68
CA LEU A 173 -46.99 28.19 -23.99
C LEU A 173 -47.95 27.35 -23.16
N VAL A 174 -48.70 28.00 -22.28
CA VAL A 174 -49.76 27.38 -21.48
C VAL A 174 -51.06 28.12 -21.79
N ASP A 175 -52.03 27.44 -22.35
CA ASP A 175 -53.33 28.01 -22.80
C ASP A 175 -53.18 29.27 -23.66
N GLY A 176 -52.18 29.29 -24.56
CA GLY A 176 -51.89 30.38 -25.46
C GLY A 176 -51.14 31.58 -24.83
N THR A 177 -50.84 31.51 -23.55
CA THR A 177 -50.13 32.56 -22.80
C THR A 177 -48.68 32.12 -22.52
N GLU A 178 -47.72 33.06 -22.62
CA GLU A 178 -46.33 32.77 -22.28
C GLU A 178 -46.17 32.58 -20.78
N TRP A 179 -45.51 31.45 -20.41
CA TRP A 179 -45.20 31.08 -19.07
C TRP A 179 -43.69 30.94 -18.92
N TYR A 180 -43.15 31.57 -17.91
CA TYR A 180 -41.70 31.65 -17.61
C TYR A 180 -41.33 30.78 -16.43
N ALA A 181 -40.27 30.03 -16.54
CA ALA A 181 -39.61 29.32 -15.44
C ALA A 181 -38.15 29.76 -15.35
N LEU A 182 -37.73 30.18 -14.19
CA LEU A 182 -36.38 30.69 -13.90
C LEU A 182 -35.73 29.85 -12.84
N LYS A 183 -34.43 29.59 -12.98
CA LYS A 183 -33.61 29.04 -11.90
C LYS A 183 -32.24 29.69 -11.88
N GLY A 184 -31.69 29.93 -10.69
CA GLY A 184 -30.38 30.58 -10.57
C GLY A 184 -30.04 31.02 -9.15
N ALA A 185 -29.10 31.95 -9.05
CA ALA A 185 -28.67 32.50 -7.76
C ALA A 185 -29.87 33.13 -7.02
N VAL A 186 -30.01 32.83 -5.72
CA VAL A 186 -31.17 33.22 -4.91
C VAL A 186 -31.49 34.70 -5.07
N ARG A 187 -30.53 35.59 -4.89
CA ARG A 187 -30.74 37.04 -5.03
C ARG A 187 -31.15 37.46 -6.46
N ALA A 188 -30.61 36.79 -7.49
CA ALA A 188 -30.87 37.14 -8.87
C ALA A 188 -32.30 36.75 -9.29
N VAL A 189 -32.77 35.56 -8.88
CA VAL A 189 -34.13 35.08 -9.16
C VAL A 189 -35.17 35.89 -8.37
N LEU A 190 -34.91 36.19 -7.09
CA LEU A 190 -35.79 37.03 -6.29
C LEU A 190 -36.00 38.43 -6.90
N ALA A 191 -34.97 39.00 -7.52
CA ALA A 191 -35.05 40.30 -8.19
C ALA A 191 -35.93 40.28 -9.45
N GLN A 192 -36.25 39.10 -10.00
CA GLN A 192 -37.18 38.93 -11.15
C GLN A 192 -38.65 38.69 -10.73
N CYS A 193 -38.89 38.45 -9.43
CA CYS A 193 -40.22 38.20 -8.92
C CYS A 193 -41.03 39.48 -8.85
N ALA A 194 -42.30 39.43 -9.30
CA ALA A 194 -43.20 40.56 -9.35
C ALA A 194 -43.61 41.10 -7.97
N ALA A 195 -43.58 40.25 -6.95
CA ALA A 195 -43.85 40.60 -5.57
C ALA A 195 -42.79 40.01 -4.63
N PRO A 196 -42.40 40.70 -3.56
CA PRO A 196 -41.54 40.12 -2.54
C PRO A 196 -42.18 38.83 -1.99
N PRO A 197 -41.39 37.80 -1.65
CA PRO A 197 -41.92 36.58 -1.09
C PRO A 197 -42.56 36.84 0.28
N THR A 198 -43.56 36.03 0.63
CA THR A 198 -44.32 36.18 1.88
C THR A 198 -43.45 36.04 3.14
N GLN A 199 -42.35 35.28 3.03
CA GLN A 199 -41.44 34.95 4.12
C GLN A 199 -39.95 35.11 3.72
N PRO A 200 -39.45 36.35 3.51
CA PRO A 200 -38.10 36.57 2.99
C PRO A 200 -37.01 36.04 3.94
N ASP A 201 -37.21 36.18 5.25
CA ASP A 201 -36.24 35.71 6.27
C ASP A 201 -36.17 34.18 6.28
N ALA A 202 -37.31 33.48 6.17
CA ALA A 202 -37.34 32.02 6.12
C ALA A 202 -36.61 31.45 4.87
N ILE A 203 -36.69 32.16 3.74
CA ILE A 203 -35.97 31.79 2.51
C ILE A 203 -34.46 31.99 2.68
N ALA A 204 -34.06 33.12 3.27
CA ALA A 204 -32.66 33.42 3.53
C ALA A 204 -32.06 32.41 4.52
N ASP A 205 -32.75 32.09 5.59
CA ASP A 205 -32.34 31.10 6.59
C ASP A 205 -32.25 29.69 5.98
N ALA A 206 -33.24 29.29 5.18
CA ALA A 206 -33.22 28.02 4.51
C ALA A 206 -32.06 27.91 3.49
N ALA A 207 -31.82 28.97 2.73
CA ALA A 207 -30.68 29.02 1.81
C ALA A 207 -29.35 28.92 2.55
N GLN A 208 -29.18 29.69 3.60
CA GLN A 208 -27.97 29.68 4.42
C GLN A 208 -27.75 28.33 5.12
N LEU A 209 -28.80 27.69 5.61
CA LEU A 209 -28.73 26.36 6.20
C LEU A 209 -28.26 25.32 5.19
N LEU A 210 -28.80 25.35 3.98
CA LEU A 210 -28.45 24.43 2.89
C LEU A 210 -27.03 24.68 2.36
N GLU A 211 -26.64 25.95 2.20
CA GLU A 211 -25.27 26.32 1.83
C GLU A 211 -24.27 25.93 2.92
N GLY A 212 -24.62 26.11 4.19
CA GLY A 212 -23.83 25.66 5.35
C GLY A 212 -23.68 24.14 5.43
N ALA A 213 -24.65 23.39 4.88
CA ALA A 213 -24.55 21.94 4.73
C ALA A 213 -23.74 21.49 3.49
N GLY A 214 -23.21 22.44 2.71
CA GLY A 214 -22.36 22.16 1.55
C GLY A 214 -23.10 21.99 0.23
N ALA A 215 -24.34 22.36 0.19
CA ALA A 215 -25.09 22.30 -1.06
C ALA A 215 -24.95 23.62 -1.84
N ARG A 216 -24.96 23.50 -3.16
CA ARG A 216 -25.18 24.63 -4.06
C ARG A 216 -26.67 24.90 -4.15
N VAL A 217 -27.10 26.07 -3.65
CA VAL A 217 -28.52 26.42 -3.58
C VAL A 217 -28.92 27.28 -4.77
N LEU A 218 -29.99 26.87 -5.47
CA LEU A 218 -30.61 27.58 -6.55
C LEU A 218 -32.04 27.95 -6.15
N ALA A 219 -32.46 29.21 -6.37
CA ALA A 219 -33.83 29.59 -6.28
C ALA A 219 -34.55 29.25 -7.62
N VAL A 220 -35.83 28.90 -7.51
CA VAL A 220 -36.72 28.56 -8.63
C VAL A 220 -37.93 29.44 -8.58
N ALA A 221 -38.28 30.06 -9.71
CA ALA A 221 -39.44 30.90 -9.84
C ALA A 221 -40.22 30.56 -11.13
N GLN A 222 -41.52 30.76 -11.15
CA GLN A 222 -42.35 30.59 -12.33
C GLN A 222 -43.54 31.55 -12.36
N GLY A 223 -44.07 31.81 -13.54
CA GLY A 223 -45.25 32.65 -13.71
C GLY A 223 -45.46 33.14 -15.13
N GLY A 224 -46.58 33.86 -15.37
CA GLY A 224 -46.80 34.56 -16.62
C GLY A 224 -45.92 35.80 -16.78
N ALA A 225 -45.95 36.42 -17.96
CA ALA A 225 -45.14 37.62 -18.25
C ALA A 225 -45.41 38.75 -17.23
N GLY A 226 -44.32 39.19 -16.53
CA GLY A 226 -44.41 40.22 -15.48
C GLY A 226 -45.08 39.77 -14.17
N ALA A 227 -45.42 38.49 -14.00
CA ALA A 227 -46.06 37.91 -12.81
C ALA A 227 -45.33 36.67 -12.27
N VAL A 228 -44.02 36.62 -12.43
CA VAL A 228 -43.18 35.53 -11.93
C VAL A 228 -43.12 35.58 -10.39
N ARG A 229 -43.30 34.43 -9.75
CA ARG A 229 -43.24 34.26 -8.28
C ARG A 229 -42.24 33.17 -7.90
N LEU A 230 -41.64 33.29 -6.72
CA LEU A 230 -40.79 32.26 -6.16
C LEU A 230 -41.62 30.99 -5.90
N VAL A 231 -41.09 29.84 -6.28
CA VAL A 231 -41.67 28.51 -6.03
C VAL A 231 -40.92 27.83 -4.90
N GLY A 232 -39.58 27.91 -4.89
CA GLY A 232 -38.79 27.24 -3.89
C GLY A 232 -37.28 27.30 -4.12
N LEU A 233 -36.61 26.49 -3.37
CA LEU A 233 -35.16 26.29 -3.47
C LEU A 233 -34.84 24.85 -3.84
N VAL A 234 -33.82 24.66 -4.67
CA VAL A 234 -33.22 23.36 -5.00
C VAL A 234 -31.77 23.37 -4.55
N ALA A 235 -31.40 22.45 -3.67
CA ALA A 235 -30.07 22.26 -3.17
C ALA A 235 -29.42 21.07 -3.88
N LEU A 236 -28.28 21.30 -4.51
CA LEU A 236 -27.50 20.28 -5.19
C LEU A 236 -26.17 20.06 -4.46
N SER A 237 -25.77 18.80 -4.34
CA SER A 237 -24.47 18.43 -3.76
C SER A 237 -23.89 17.22 -4.48
N ASP A 238 -22.59 17.03 -4.33
CA ASP A 238 -21.90 15.81 -4.74
C ASP A 238 -21.94 14.84 -3.55
N PRO A 239 -22.75 13.76 -3.61
CA PRO A 239 -22.94 12.88 -2.48
C PRO A 239 -21.68 12.04 -2.22
N PRO A 240 -21.38 11.71 -0.95
CA PRO A 240 -20.42 10.69 -0.62
C PRO A 240 -20.77 9.36 -1.34
N ARG A 241 -19.75 8.60 -1.68
CA ARG A 241 -19.93 7.24 -2.19
C ARG A 241 -20.52 6.35 -1.09
N ASP A 242 -21.34 5.41 -1.47
CA ASP A 242 -22.05 4.54 -0.54
C ASP A 242 -21.08 3.64 0.26
N ASP A 243 -19.97 3.26 -0.36
CA ASP A 243 -18.90 2.41 0.18
C ASP A 243 -17.78 3.18 0.93
N ALA A 244 -17.69 4.50 0.78
CA ALA A 244 -16.54 5.29 1.26
C ALA A 244 -16.33 5.17 2.78
N ARG A 245 -17.41 5.14 3.56
CA ARG A 245 -17.32 5.04 5.02
C ARG A 245 -16.74 3.69 5.45
N ASP A 246 -17.20 2.61 4.86
CA ASP A 246 -16.74 1.26 5.21
C ASP A 246 -15.29 1.07 4.82
N LEU A 247 -14.88 1.59 3.65
CA LEU A 247 -13.49 1.56 3.19
C LEU A 247 -12.56 2.39 4.08
N ILE A 248 -13.02 3.54 4.60
CA ILE A 248 -12.26 4.34 5.60
C ILE A 248 -12.06 3.54 6.89
N VAL A 249 -13.09 2.84 7.36
CA VAL A 249 -12.99 1.97 8.55
C VAL A 249 -12.01 0.81 8.31
N GLU A 250 -12.06 0.18 7.15
CA GLU A 250 -11.14 -0.91 6.78
C GLU A 250 -9.68 -0.42 6.70
N LEU A 251 -9.43 0.74 6.10
CA LEU A 251 -8.10 1.38 6.11
C LEU A 251 -7.64 1.67 7.54
N GLY A 252 -8.53 2.15 8.40
CA GLY A 252 -8.27 2.35 9.83
C GLY A 252 -7.90 1.05 10.56
N ASN A 253 -8.57 -0.06 10.27
CA ASN A 253 -8.25 -1.39 10.81
C ASN A 253 -6.86 -1.88 10.35
N LEU A 254 -6.42 -1.44 9.18
CA LEU A 254 -5.06 -1.65 8.69
C LEU A 254 -4.06 -0.63 9.27
N GLY A 255 -4.47 0.26 10.19
CA GLY A 255 -3.62 1.29 10.78
C GLY A 255 -3.25 2.41 9.81
N VAL A 256 -4.07 2.63 8.76
CA VAL A 256 -3.95 3.76 7.84
C VAL A 256 -5.00 4.80 8.20
N ARG A 257 -4.55 5.93 8.69
CA ARG A 257 -5.41 7.07 8.98
C ARG A 257 -5.78 7.78 7.70
N VAL A 258 -7.07 8.02 7.48
CA VAL A 258 -7.55 8.80 6.33
C VAL A 258 -7.82 10.23 6.74
N CYS A 259 -7.24 11.20 6.04
CA CYS A 259 -7.50 12.63 6.16
C CYS A 259 -8.10 13.13 4.84
N MET A 260 -9.05 14.05 4.89
CA MET A 260 -9.66 14.66 3.71
C MET A 260 -9.08 16.05 3.45
N ALA A 261 -8.75 16.34 2.19
CA ALA A 261 -8.42 17.70 1.73
C ALA A 261 -9.48 18.19 0.75
N THR A 262 -10.00 19.41 0.95
CA THR A 262 -11.04 19.98 0.10
C THR A 262 -10.96 21.52 0.05
N GLY A 263 -11.33 22.09 -1.08
CA GLY A 263 -11.52 23.55 -1.24
C GLY A 263 -12.78 24.08 -0.58
N ASP A 264 -13.66 23.21 -0.04
CA ASP A 264 -14.93 23.60 0.58
C ASP A 264 -14.72 24.46 1.85
N ALA A 265 -15.77 25.20 2.22
CA ALA A 265 -15.80 25.92 3.50
C ALA A 265 -15.75 24.96 4.69
N LEU A 266 -15.30 25.45 5.86
CA LEU A 266 -15.09 24.65 7.08
C LEU A 266 -16.33 23.83 7.49
N GLU A 267 -17.52 24.46 7.51
CA GLU A 267 -18.75 23.79 7.93
C GLU A 267 -19.18 22.70 6.95
N THR A 268 -19.03 22.96 5.66
CA THR A 268 -19.28 21.98 4.58
C THR A 268 -18.35 20.78 4.70
N ALA A 269 -17.04 21.04 4.81
CA ALA A 269 -16.02 20.01 4.94
C ALA A 269 -16.25 19.15 6.18
N LYS A 270 -16.61 19.78 7.31
CA LYS A 270 -16.96 19.10 8.56
C LYS A 270 -18.19 18.20 8.42
N SER A 271 -19.26 18.72 7.80
CA SER A 271 -20.50 17.95 7.58
C SER A 271 -20.25 16.70 6.74
N ILE A 272 -19.49 16.83 5.65
CA ILE A 272 -19.13 15.72 4.78
C ILE A 272 -18.21 14.72 5.50
N GLY A 273 -17.20 15.21 6.22
CA GLY A 273 -16.27 14.35 6.96
C GLY A 273 -16.96 13.52 8.04
N LEU A 274 -17.90 14.09 8.77
CA LEU A 274 -18.70 13.36 9.77
C LEU A 274 -19.58 12.27 9.12
N ARG A 275 -20.16 12.53 7.95
CA ARG A 275 -20.93 11.52 7.18
C ARG A 275 -20.04 10.37 6.71
N LEU A 276 -18.79 10.65 6.36
CA LEU A 276 -17.78 9.67 5.98
C LEU A 276 -17.17 8.91 7.18
N GLY A 277 -17.47 9.33 8.42
CA GLY A 277 -16.89 8.73 9.63
C GLY A 277 -15.46 9.19 9.92
N LEU A 278 -15.02 10.30 9.30
CA LEU A 278 -13.77 10.97 9.66
C LEU A 278 -13.93 11.69 11.01
N GLY A 279 -12.83 12.01 11.67
CA GLY A 279 -12.82 12.81 12.89
C GLY A 279 -13.37 14.23 12.65
N ALA A 280 -13.64 14.94 13.72
CA ALA A 280 -14.31 16.26 13.69
C ALA A 280 -13.33 17.45 13.63
N ARG A 281 -12.01 17.22 13.70
CA ARG A 281 -11.00 18.29 13.74
C ARG A 281 -10.74 18.83 12.35
N VAL A 282 -11.27 20.02 12.08
CA VAL A 282 -11.09 20.72 10.81
C VAL A 282 -9.96 21.74 10.95
N CYS A 283 -9.01 21.70 10.06
CA CYS A 283 -7.88 22.61 9.96
C CYS A 283 -7.89 23.32 8.60
N THR A 284 -7.02 24.29 8.46
CA THR A 284 -6.70 24.94 7.17
C THR A 284 -5.25 24.64 6.80
N ALA A 285 -4.81 25.02 5.59
CA ALA A 285 -3.41 24.87 5.20
C ALA A 285 -2.50 25.99 5.71
N HIS A 286 -2.89 26.70 6.78
CA HIS A 286 -2.08 27.76 7.38
C HIS A 286 -0.91 27.20 8.21
N ALA A 287 0.14 28.00 8.34
CA ALA A 287 1.40 27.58 8.97
C ALA A 287 1.25 27.00 10.39
N ASP A 288 0.27 27.48 11.17
CA ASP A 288 0.04 27.00 12.53
C ASP A 288 -0.56 25.59 12.55
N ASP A 289 -1.53 25.31 11.68
CA ASP A 289 -2.12 23.97 11.53
C ASP A 289 -1.11 22.97 10.95
N LEU A 290 -0.24 23.42 10.04
CA LEU A 290 0.80 22.59 9.43
C LEU A 290 1.98 22.26 10.36
N ARG A 291 2.06 22.85 11.56
CA ARG A 291 3.02 22.42 12.60
C ARG A 291 2.63 21.11 13.26
N HIS A 292 1.33 20.82 13.32
CA HIS A 292 0.77 19.62 13.93
C HIS A 292 -0.27 18.95 13.02
N PRO A 293 0.10 18.58 11.77
CA PRO A 293 -0.84 18.09 10.77
C PRO A 293 -1.45 16.74 11.17
N GLU A 294 -0.76 16.00 12.05
CA GLU A 294 -1.26 14.74 12.62
C GLU A 294 -2.49 14.91 13.49
N GLN A 295 -2.81 16.13 13.90
CA GLN A 295 -4.00 16.41 14.69
C GLN A 295 -5.23 16.72 13.82
N CYS A 296 -5.07 16.96 12.52
CA CYS A 296 -6.13 17.38 11.62
C CYS A 296 -6.76 16.17 10.91
N ASP A 297 -8.08 16.03 10.96
CA ASP A 297 -8.80 14.99 10.24
C ASP A 297 -9.25 15.47 8.85
N ILE A 298 -9.50 16.78 8.74
CA ILE A 298 -10.01 17.42 7.56
C ILE A 298 -9.24 18.73 7.35
N PHE A 299 -8.73 18.93 6.14
CA PHE A 299 -8.18 20.20 5.69
C PHE A 299 -9.19 20.87 4.76
N ALA A 300 -9.74 22.01 5.19
CA ALA A 300 -10.77 22.77 4.48
C ALA A 300 -10.20 24.07 3.88
N ARG A 301 -10.87 24.65 2.87
CA ARG A 301 -10.43 25.84 2.11
C ARG A 301 -9.04 25.68 1.52
N VAL A 302 -8.66 24.45 1.19
CA VAL A 302 -7.33 24.15 0.64
C VAL A 302 -7.25 24.59 -0.81
N LEU A 303 -6.29 25.43 -1.12
CA LEU A 303 -5.93 25.77 -2.49
C LEU A 303 -5.17 24.60 -3.14
N PRO A 304 -5.22 24.45 -4.46
CA PRO A 304 -4.55 23.36 -5.15
C PRO A 304 -3.06 23.21 -4.80
N GLU A 305 -2.32 24.30 -4.76
CA GLU A 305 -0.89 24.35 -4.41
C GLU A 305 -0.61 23.97 -2.95
N GLU A 306 -1.57 24.15 -2.05
CA GLU A 306 -1.41 23.84 -0.62
C GLU A 306 -1.49 22.35 -0.31
N LYS A 307 -2.10 21.52 -1.18
CA LYS A 307 -2.14 20.07 -1.02
C LYS A 307 -0.72 19.47 -0.91
N HIS A 308 0.22 19.98 -1.73
CA HIS A 308 1.64 19.61 -1.65
C HIS A 308 2.25 19.97 -0.27
N ALA A 309 1.93 21.15 0.26
CA ALA A 309 2.44 21.59 1.56
C ALA A 309 1.90 20.72 2.72
N ILE A 310 0.63 20.29 2.65
CA ILE A 310 0.03 19.37 3.63
C ILE A 310 0.76 18.02 3.62
N VAL A 311 0.99 17.44 2.43
CA VAL A 311 1.76 16.19 2.30
C VAL A 311 3.16 16.36 2.89
N ALA A 312 3.86 17.43 2.55
CA ALA A 312 5.21 17.70 3.06
C ALA A 312 5.23 17.88 4.59
N ALA A 313 4.20 18.52 5.17
CA ALA A 313 4.07 18.68 6.61
C ALA A 313 3.84 17.33 7.32
N LEU A 314 2.95 16.47 6.79
CA LEU A 314 2.74 15.11 7.31
C LEU A 314 4.03 14.27 7.27
N GLN A 315 4.79 14.37 6.18
CA GLN A 315 6.10 13.72 6.05
C GLN A 315 7.12 14.25 7.07
N ALA A 316 7.16 15.57 7.28
CA ALA A 316 8.04 16.19 8.28
C ALA A 316 7.67 15.77 9.72
N ALA A 317 6.40 15.51 10.00
CA ALA A 317 5.92 14.92 11.25
C ALA A 317 6.26 13.41 11.40
N GLY A 318 6.89 12.80 10.38
CA GLY A 318 7.34 11.41 10.41
C GLY A 318 6.34 10.38 9.88
N HIS A 319 5.25 10.84 9.24
CA HIS A 319 4.29 9.95 8.59
C HIS A 319 4.78 9.48 7.22
N VAL A 320 4.36 8.28 6.84
CA VAL A 320 4.48 7.78 5.47
C VAL A 320 3.14 8.02 4.78
N THR A 321 3.14 9.00 3.89
CA THR A 321 1.91 9.60 3.40
C THR A 321 1.54 9.07 2.00
N GLY A 322 0.31 8.54 1.88
CA GLY A 322 -0.36 8.37 0.60
C GLY A 322 -1.14 9.62 0.21
N MET A 323 -1.30 9.86 -1.09
CA MET A 323 -2.15 10.93 -1.62
C MET A 323 -3.00 10.41 -2.76
N THR A 324 -4.33 10.62 -2.69
CA THR A 324 -5.22 10.38 -3.84
C THR A 324 -5.60 11.70 -4.50
N GLY A 325 -5.72 11.71 -5.81
CA GLY A 325 -6.15 12.88 -6.55
C GLY A 325 -6.56 12.55 -7.98
N ASP A 326 -7.34 13.45 -8.60
CA ASP A 326 -7.87 13.29 -9.96
C ASP A 326 -7.43 14.43 -10.92
N GLY A 327 -7.09 15.59 -10.38
CA GLY A 327 -6.82 16.81 -11.15
C GLY A 327 -5.36 17.04 -11.54
N VAL A 328 -5.15 17.91 -12.53
CA VAL A 328 -3.82 18.43 -12.88
C VAL A 328 -3.16 19.10 -11.67
N ASN A 329 -3.97 19.75 -10.85
CA ASN A 329 -3.55 20.48 -9.66
C ASN A 329 -3.03 19.58 -8.53
N ASP A 330 -3.38 18.28 -8.55
CA ASP A 330 -2.93 17.31 -7.56
C ASP A 330 -1.55 16.72 -7.90
N ALA A 331 -1.08 16.88 -9.14
CA ALA A 331 0.16 16.29 -9.61
C ALA A 331 1.39 16.60 -8.73
N PRO A 332 1.59 17.82 -8.20
CA PRO A 332 2.69 18.09 -7.26
C PRO A 332 2.57 17.31 -5.95
N ALA A 333 1.37 17.22 -5.38
CA ALA A 333 1.09 16.48 -4.15
C ALA A 333 1.23 14.95 -4.34
N LEU A 334 0.75 14.42 -5.48
CA LEU A 334 0.91 13.01 -5.87
C LEU A 334 2.38 12.60 -6.03
N ARG A 335 3.23 13.51 -6.55
CA ARG A 335 4.68 13.27 -6.66
C ARG A 335 5.41 13.39 -5.33
N GLN A 336 4.94 14.28 -4.45
CA GLN A 336 5.53 14.49 -3.12
C GLN A 336 5.27 13.32 -2.19
N ALA A 337 4.06 12.74 -2.23
CA ALA A 337 3.70 11.60 -1.41
C ALA A 337 4.59 10.39 -1.69
N GLU A 338 4.88 9.57 -0.66
CA GLU A 338 5.53 8.27 -0.87
C GLU A 338 4.67 7.43 -1.81
N LEU A 339 3.35 7.44 -1.62
CA LEU A 339 2.42 6.70 -2.47
C LEU A 339 1.41 7.65 -3.12
N GLY A 340 1.71 8.19 -4.29
CA GLY A 340 0.74 8.91 -5.12
C GLY A 340 -0.20 7.92 -5.82
N ILE A 341 -1.51 8.14 -5.71
CA ILE A 341 -2.58 7.29 -6.26
C ILE A 341 -3.50 8.16 -7.11
N ALA A 342 -3.54 7.93 -8.41
CA ALA A 342 -4.51 8.54 -9.30
C ALA A 342 -5.79 7.71 -9.34
N VAL A 343 -6.95 8.34 -9.14
CA VAL A 343 -8.24 7.65 -9.20
C VAL A 343 -8.68 7.39 -10.64
N ALA A 344 -9.74 6.60 -10.84
CA ALA A 344 -10.20 6.17 -12.17
C ALA A 344 -10.51 7.35 -13.11
N SER A 345 -11.16 8.39 -12.60
CA SER A 345 -11.51 9.62 -13.33
C SER A 345 -10.35 10.59 -13.54
N ALA A 346 -9.15 10.28 -13.04
CA ALA A 346 -8.04 11.20 -13.04
C ALA A 346 -7.58 11.59 -14.46
N THR A 347 -7.10 12.83 -14.57
CA THR A 347 -6.47 13.34 -15.79
C THR A 347 -5.15 12.61 -16.09
N ASP A 348 -4.71 12.63 -17.34
CA ASP A 348 -3.45 12.00 -17.74
C ASP A 348 -2.24 12.58 -17.01
N VAL A 349 -2.29 13.87 -16.65
CA VAL A 349 -1.24 14.53 -15.86
C VAL A 349 -1.16 13.96 -14.44
N ALA A 350 -2.31 13.75 -13.78
CA ALA A 350 -2.37 13.12 -12.47
C ALA A 350 -1.90 11.66 -12.55
N LYS A 351 -2.36 10.89 -13.55
CA LYS A 351 -1.92 9.50 -13.79
C LYS A 351 -0.41 9.41 -14.01
N ALA A 352 0.17 10.32 -14.77
CA ALA A 352 1.62 10.37 -15.01
C ALA A 352 2.44 10.77 -13.76
N ALA A 353 1.84 11.49 -12.82
CA ALA A 353 2.46 11.88 -11.56
C ALA A 353 2.40 10.78 -10.50
N ALA A 354 1.40 9.91 -10.56
CA ALA A 354 1.11 8.88 -9.56
C ALA A 354 1.99 7.63 -9.72
N GLY A 355 2.26 6.95 -8.61
CA GLY A 355 2.92 5.64 -8.58
C GLY A 355 1.94 4.48 -8.79
N VAL A 356 0.65 4.74 -8.60
CA VAL A 356 -0.47 3.79 -8.77
C VAL A 356 -1.63 4.49 -9.44
N VAL A 357 -2.30 3.81 -10.36
CA VAL A 357 -3.53 4.29 -11.04
C VAL A 357 -4.64 3.28 -10.79
N LEU A 358 -5.75 3.74 -10.23
CA LEU A 358 -6.96 2.93 -10.06
C LEU A 358 -7.77 2.98 -11.36
N THR A 359 -8.30 1.85 -11.81
CA THR A 359 -9.22 1.78 -12.97
C THR A 359 -10.68 1.77 -12.52
N ASP A 360 -10.93 1.32 -11.31
CA ASP A 360 -12.25 1.29 -10.72
C ASP A 360 -12.44 2.47 -9.74
N PRO A 361 -13.64 3.04 -9.68
CA PRO A 361 -13.89 4.18 -8.80
C PRO A 361 -13.88 3.78 -7.30
N GLY A 362 -13.47 4.71 -6.44
CA GLY A 362 -13.45 4.52 -4.98
C GLY A 362 -12.08 4.17 -4.41
N LEU A 363 -12.06 3.73 -3.15
CA LEU A 363 -10.84 3.44 -2.38
C LEU A 363 -10.49 1.95 -2.27
N GLU A 364 -11.28 1.05 -2.84
CA GLU A 364 -11.06 -0.41 -2.75
C GLU A 364 -9.69 -0.79 -3.29
N GLY A 365 -9.28 -0.17 -4.41
CA GLY A 365 -7.94 -0.37 -4.97
C GLY A 365 -6.82 0.06 -4.02
N VAL A 366 -7.04 1.03 -3.13
CA VAL A 366 -6.06 1.44 -2.10
C VAL A 366 -5.84 0.33 -1.08
N LEU A 367 -6.92 -0.31 -0.62
CA LEU A 367 -6.82 -1.48 0.28
C LEU A 367 -5.99 -2.59 -0.36
N SER A 368 -6.26 -2.89 -1.63
CA SER A 368 -5.52 -3.91 -2.40
C SER A 368 -4.03 -3.57 -2.51
N VAL A 369 -3.67 -2.32 -2.76
CA VAL A 369 -2.27 -1.86 -2.82
C VAL A 369 -1.57 -1.99 -1.48
N VAL A 370 -2.23 -1.59 -0.38
CA VAL A 370 -1.68 -1.71 0.98
C VAL A 370 -1.44 -3.17 1.35
N ALA A 371 -2.41 -4.05 1.09
CA ALA A 371 -2.28 -5.47 1.35
C ALA A 371 -1.13 -6.10 0.55
N ALA A 372 -1.08 -5.85 -0.76
CA ALA A 372 -0.02 -6.34 -1.64
C ALA A 372 1.37 -5.82 -1.24
N GLY A 373 1.46 -4.55 -0.85
CA GLY A 373 2.69 -3.94 -0.34
C GLY A 373 3.20 -4.65 0.91
N ARG A 374 2.33 -4.93 1.87
CA ARG A 374 2.66 -5.65 3.11
C ARG A 374 3.07 -7.10 2.87
N GLU A 375 2.46 -7.76 1.89
CA GLU A 375 2.90 -9.10 1.48
C GLU A 375 4.30 -9.07 0.88
N VAL A 376 4.60 -8.12 -0.01
CA VAL A 376 5.94 -7.94 -0.59
C VAL A 376 6.96 -7.64 0.50
N HIS A 377 6.64 -6.71 1.42
CA HIS A 377 7.50 -6.40 2.57
C HIS A 377 7.81 -7.67 3.38
N ARG A 378 6.80 -8.50 3.65
CA ARG A 378 6.96 -9.74 4.40
C ARG A 378 7.86 -10.75 3.70
N ARG A 379 7.70 -10.96 2.39
CA ARG A 379 8.58 -11.81 1.59
C ARG A 379 10.02 -11.34 1.64
N MET A 380 10.23 -10.01 1.54
CA MET A 380 11.56 -9.42 1.62
C MET A 380 12.16 -9.51 3.03
N LEU A 381 11.37 -9.37 4.08
CA LEU A 381 11.80 -9.58 5.46
C LEU A 381 12.30 -11.02 5.67
N THR A 382 11.52 -12.00 5.20
CA THR A 382 11.91 -13.42 5.24
C THR A 382 13.21 -13.67 4.48
N TYR A 383 13.34 -13.11 3.27
CA TYR A 383 14.58 -13.23 2.48
C TYR A 383 15.79 -12.65 3.23
N ILE A 384 15.67 -11.45 3.77
CA ILE A 384 16.77 -10.77 4.45
C ILE A 384 17.14 -11.49 5.75
N LEU A 385 16.17 -11.89 6.56
CA LEU A 385 16.41 -12.69 7.77
C LEU A 385 17.16 -13.98 7.44
N ASN A 386 16.66 -14.74 6.46
CA ASN A 386 17.32 -15.98 6.02
C ASN A 386 18.74 -15.72 5.52
N LYS A 387 18.97 -14.64 4.76
CA LYS A 387 20.31 -14.28 4.26
C LYS A 387 21.27 -13.95 5.41
N VAL A 388 20.82 -13.17 6.39
CA VAL A 388 21.67 -12.79 7.55
C VAL A 388 21.98 -14.02 8.41
N VAL A 389 20.99 -14.84 8.76
CA VAL A 389 21.18 -16.08 9.55
C VAL A 389 22.15 -17.01 8.84
N LYS A 390 21.91 -17.30 7.56
CA LYS A 390 22.78 -18.15 6.72
C LYS A 390 24.21 -17.64 6.65
N THR A 391 24.40 -16.35 6.39
CA THR A 391 25.74 -15.77 6.28
C THR A 391 26.51 -15.88 7.59
N LEU A 392 25.90 -15.50 8.71
CA LEU A 392 26.53 -15.62 10.03
C LEU A 392 26.86 -17.08 10.38
N GLU A 393 25.90 -18.00 10.17
CA GLU A 393 26.11 -19.43 10.42
C GLU A 393 27.29 -19.98 9.60
N ILE A 394 27.27 -19.80 8.27
CA ILE A 394 28.28 -20.38 7.36
C ILE A 394 29.66 -19.78 7.64
N VAL A 395 29.79 -18.45 7.69
CA VAL A 395 31.10 -17.79 7.81
C VAL A 395 31.75 -18.12 9.14
N VAL A 396 30.96 -18.10 10.24
CA VAL A 396 31.48 -18.45 11.57
C VAL A 396 31.78 -19.94 11.67
N PHE A 397 30.92 -20.82 11.16
CA PHE A 397 31.15 -22.27 11.12
C PHE A 397 32.45 -22.62 10.38
N LEU A 398 32.68 -22.05 9.21
CA LEU A 398 33.86 -22.30 8.40
C LEU A 398 35.15 -21.77 9.08
N THR A 399 35.06 -20.60 9.70
CA THR A 399 36.19 -20.02 10.45
C THR A 399 36.57 -20.85 11.68
N PHE A 400 35.58 -21.21 12.50
CA PHE A 400 35.81 -22.08 13.67
C PHE A 400 36.26 -23.49 13.27
N GLY A 401 35.66 -24.03 12.20
CA GLY A 401 36.04 -25.31 11.63
C GLY A 401 37.53 -25.35 11.25
N LEU A 402 38.04 -24.31 10.58
CA LEU A 402 39.45 -24.16 10.25
C LEU A 402 40.33 -24.16 11.48
N TRP A 403 39.96 -23.42 12.54
CA TRP A 403 40.72 -23.34 13.77
C TRP A 403 40.79 -24.67 14.53
N PHE A 404 39.67 -25.40 14.61
CA PHE A 404 39.62 -26.68 15.34
C PHE A 404 40.24 -27.85 14.59
N THR A 405 40.26 -27.81 13.26
CA THR A 405 40.73 -28.93 12.45
C THR A 405 42.14 -28.72 11.88
N HIS A 406 42.66 -27.50 11.98
CA HIS A 406 43.92 -27.05 11.34
C HIS A 406 43.90 -27.25 9.80
N GLY A 407 42.68 -27.28 9.19
CA GLY A 407 42.49 -27.48 7.77
C GLY A 407 41.10 -27.01 7.32
N PHE A 408 40.89 -26.94 6.02
CA PHE A 408 39.61 -26.52 5.47
C PHE A 408 38.54 -27.61 5.61
N VAL A 409 37.49 -27.33 6.39
CA VAL A 409 36.38 -28.27 6.66
C VAL A 409 35.45 -28.51 5.44
N ILE A 410 35.61 -27.71 4.40
CA ILE A 410 34.91 -27.81 3.12
C ILE A 410 35.87 -27.33 2.02
N SER A 411 35.82 -27.93 0.85
CA SER A 411 36.62 -27.52 -0.30
C SER A 411 36.03 -26.28 -1.00
N SER A 412 36.88 -25.49 -1.65
CA SER A 412 36.43 -24.28 -2.38
C SER A 412 35.35 -24.55 -3.44
N PRO A 413 35.40 -25.62 -4.26
CA PRO A 413 34.32 -25.95 -5.18
C PRO A 413 32.98 -26.23 -4.47
N LEU A 414 33.02 -26.89 -3.31
CA LEU A 414 31.80 -27.16 -2.53
C LEU A 414 31.22 -25.88 -1.90
N ILE A 415 32.05 -24.88 -1.54
CA ILE A 415 31.54 -23.58 -1.10
C ILE A 415 30.79 -22.87 -2.25
N VAL A 416 31.35 -22.88 -3.45
CA VAL A 416 30.68 -22.31 -4.63
C VAL A 416 29.35 -23.00 -4.88
N LEU A 417 29.33 -24.33 -4.85
CA LEU A 417 28.10 -25.12 -5.03
C LEU A 417 27.08 -24.82 -3.93
N LEU A 418 27.52 -24.66 -2.67
CA LEU A 418 26.68 -24.29 -1.52
C LEU A 418 25.99 -22.94 -1.75
N LEU A 419 26.70 -21.93 -2.25
CA LEU A 419 26.16 -20.60 -2.53
C LEU A 419 25.09 -20.70 -3.62
N PHE A 420 25.36 -21.39 -4.73
CA PHE A 420 24.41 -21.58 -5.82
C PHE A 420 23.15 -22.33 -5.38
N ALA A 421 23.31 -23.49 -4.74
CA ALA A 421 22.18 -24.32 -4.29
C ALA A 421 21.22 -23.54 -3.37
N ASN A 422 21.78 -22.72 -2.51
CA ASN A 422 20.99 -21.92 -1.57
C ASN A 422 20.32 -20.69 -2.21
N ASP A 423 20.96 -20.05 -3.18
CA ASP A 423 20.42 -18.83 -3.79
C ASP A 423 19.18 -19.12 -4.65
N PHE A 424 19.14 -20.25 -5.35
CA PHE A 424 17.94 -20.69 -6.10
C PHE A 424 16.71 -20.83 -5.20
N VAL A 425 16.86 -21.44 -4.04
CA VAL A 425 15.75 -21.63 -3.10
C VAL A 425 15.35 -20.32 -2.43
N THR A 426 16.30 -19.49 -2.04
CA THR A 426 16.00 -18.16 -1.49
C THR A 426 15.27 -17.25 -2.48
N MET A 427 15.55 -17.34 -3.77
CA MET A 427 14.80 -16.61 -4.80
C MET A 427 13.32 -17.03 -4.86
N SER A 428 13.01 -18.29 -4.59
CA SER A 428 11.61 -18.77 -4.60
C SER A 428 10.73 -18.17 -3.51
N ILE A 429 11.33 -17.52 -2.48
CA ILE A 429 10.61 -16.75 -1.45
C ILE A 429 9.81 -15.60 -2.08
N ALA A 430 10.26 -15.04 -3.22
CA ALA A 430 9.53 -14.02 -3.96
C ALA A 430 8.09 -14.43 -4.33
N ALA A 431 7.88 -15.73 -4.58
CA ALA A 431 6.59 -16.31 -4.95
C ALA A 431 5.91 -17.04 -3.78
N ASP A 432 6.44 -16.92 -2.55
CA ASP A 432 5.86 -17.61 -1.41
C ASP A 432 4.57 -16.93 -0.92
N ARG A 433 3.72 -17.73 -0.29
CA ARG A 433 2.48 -17.25 0.33
C ARG A 433 2.80 -16.55 1.63
N THR A 434 2.25 -15.35 1.80
CA THR A 434 2.35 -14.56 3.02
C THR A 434 0.99 -13.96 3.35
N LEU A 435 0.74 -13.65 4.61
CA LEU A 435 -0.42 -12.88 5.02
C LEU A 435 0.00 -11.41 5.16
N PRO A 436 -0.82 -10.45 4.70
CA PRO A 436 -0.54 -9.04 4.90
C PRO A 436 -0.58 -8.71 6.40
N ALA A 437 0.35 -7.88 6.85
CA ALA A 437 0.34 -7.41 8.22
C ALA A 437 -0.84 -6.46 8.46
N SER A 438 -1.41 -6.47 9.68
CA SER A 438 -2.52 -5.58 10.05
C SER A 438 -2.10 -4.13 10.30
N ARG A 439 -0.79 -3.85 10.41
CA ARG A 439 -0.26 -2.50 10.70
C ARG A 439 0.81 -2.09 9.68
N PRO A 440 1.09 -0.78 9.53
CA PRO A 440 2.16 -0.26 8.68
C PRO A 440 3.52 -0.88 9.03
N GLN A 441 4.27 -1.27 8.01
CA GLN A 441 5.52 -1.99 8.16
C GLN A 441 6.72 -1.09 7.87
N ARG A 442 7.58 -0.87 8.87
CA ARG A 442 8.82 -0.11 8.74
C ARG A 442 10.03 -0.99 8.98
N TRP A 443 11.12 -0.75 8.25
CA TRP A 443 12.36 -1.52 8.41
C TRP A 443 13.10 -1.15 9.71
N GLN A 444 13.24 -2.12 10.61
CA GLN A 444 13.96 -1.97 11.89
C GLN A 444 15.27 -2.75 11.86
N VAL A 445 16.28 -2.20 11.17
CA VAL A 445 17.57 -2.87 10.88
C VAL A 445 18.26 -3.44 12.13
N GLY A 446 18.27 -2.69 13.24
CA GLY A 446 18.93 -3.14 14.48
C GLY A 446 18.27 -4.38 15.07
N GLN A 447 16.95 -4.39 15.15
CA GLN A 447 16.18 -5.52 15.69
C GLN A 447 16.28 -6.75 14.78
N LEU A 448 16.23 -6.54 13.45
CA LEU A 448 16.39 -7.60 12.46
C LEU A 448 17.74 -8.30 12.59
N ILE A 449 18.84 -7.54 12.64
CA ILE A 449 20.19 -8.11 12.80
C ILE A 449 20.33 -8.80 14.17
N GLY A 450 19.80 -8.22 15.25
CA GLY A 450 19.82 -8.83 16.56
C GLY A 450 19.08 -10.18 16.61
N ALA A 451 17.86 -10.24 16.07
CA ALA A 451 17.10 -11.49 15.99
C ALA A 451 17.80 -12.54 15.11
N ALA A 452 18.31 -12.13 13.95
CA ALA A 452 19.04 -13.01 13.05
C ALA A 452 20.34 -13.55 13.71
N ALA A 453 21.06 -12.74 14.47
CA ALA A 453 22.27 -13.16 15.17
C ALA A 453 22.00 -14.22 16.25
N VAL A 454 20.90 -14.08 17.00
CA VAL A 454 20.50 -15.10 17.98
C VAL A 454 20.15 -16.43 17.28
N LEU A 455 19.36 -16.38 16.23
CA LEU A 455 18.98 -17.58 15.46
C LEU A 455 20.21 -18.22 14.79
N ALA A 456 21.11 -17.42 14.23
CA ALA A 456 22.38 -17.90 13.67
C ALA A 456 23.27 -18.56 14.72
N ALA A 457 23.36 -18.02 15.94
CA ALA A 457 24.11 -18.61 17.02
C ALA A 457 23.56 -20.00 17.42
N VAL A 458 22.24 -20.14 17.47
CA VAL A 458 21.59 -21.43 17.76
C VAL A 458 21.87 -22.43 16.63
N SER A 459 21.73 -22.03 15.36
CA SER A 459 22.05 -22.87 14.20
C SER A 459 23.53 -23.27 14.19
N LEU A 460 24.40 -22.35 14.52
CA LEU A 460 25.86 -22.60 14.61
C LEU A 460 26.20 -23.64 15.69
N VAL A 461 25.62 -23.52 16.90
CA VAL A 461 25.83 -24.49 17.98
C VAL A 461 25.37 -25.89 17.54
N PHE A 462 24.23 -25.99 16.90
CA PHE A 462 23.74 -27.25 16.34
C PHE A 462 24.71 -27.81 15.28
N SER A 463 25.09 -27.00 14.30
CA SER A 463 25.96 -27.41 13.20
C SER A 463 27.35 -27.84 13.68
N LEU A 464 27.95 -27.10 14.63
CA LEU A 464 29.25 -27.47 15.23
C LEU A 464 29.15 -28.75 16.09
N SER A 465 28.09 -28.91 16.88
CA SER A 465 27.87 -30.11 17.71
C SER A 465 27.67 -31.35 16.83
N LEU A 466 26.92 -31.23 15.74
CA LEU A 466 26.70 -32.33 14.82
C LEU A 466 27.98 -32.66 14.04
N TYR A 467 28.73 -31.66 13.60
CA TYR A 467 30.06 -31.83 12.97
C TYR A 467 31.03 -32.56 13.90
N ALA A 468 31.14 -32.13 15.15
CA ALA A 468 32.02 -32.79 16.15
C ALA A 468 31.62 -34.25 16.39
N THR A 469 30.30 -34.55 16.45
CA THR A 469 29.79 -35.91 16.59
C THR A 469 30.11 -36.77 15.37
N MET A 470 29.87 -36.26 14.15
CA MET A 470 30.20 -36.96 12.92
C MET A 470 31.71 -37.27 12.83
N ARG A 471 32.58 -36.29 13.17
CA ARG A 471 34.02 -36.45 13.15
C ARG A 471 34.51 -37.50 14.15
N SER A 472 33.94 -37.55 15.38
CA SER A 472 34.38 -38.48 16.43
C SER A 472 33.81 -39.90 16.29
N ARG A 473 32.67 -40.08 15.62
CA ARG A 473 31.93 -41.35 15.60
C ARG A 473 31.98 -42.10 14.29
N LEU A 474 32.12 -41.41 13.14
CA LEU A 474 31.92 -42.04 11.83
C LEU A 474 33.20 -42.59 11.18
N GLY A 475 34.39 -42.14 11.58
CA GLY A 475 35.66 -42.62 11.01
C GLY A 475 35.78 -42.41 9.48
N LEU A 476 35.15 -41.39 8.93
CA LEU A 476 35.14 -41.08 7.51
C LEU A 476 36.46 -40.42 7.09
N ASP A 477 36.81 -40.58 5.81
CA ASP A 477 37.93 -39.83 5.24
C ASP A 477 37.61 -38.32 5.14
N PRO A 478 38.64 -37.45 5.04
CA PRO A 478 38.46 -36.01 5.01
C PRO A 478 37.55 -35.51 3.87
N ALA A 479 37.58 -36.14 2.72
CA ALA A 479 36.79 -35.74 1.55
C ALA A 479 35.30 -36.08 1.74
N GLN A 480 34.98 -37.24 2.34
CA GLN A 480 33.61 -37.59 2.74
C GLN A 480 33.07 -36.64 3.82
N MET A 481 33.92 -36.25 4.79
CA MET A 481 33.55 -35.30 5.84
C MET A 481 33.22 -33.92 5.23
N GLN A 482 33.99 -33.44 4.24
CA GLN A 482 33.69 -32.19 3.52
C GLN A 482 32.34 -32.27 2.79
N THR A 483 31.98 -33.43 2.19
CA THR A 483 30.67 -33.65 1.58
C THR A 483 29.55 -33.58 2.61
N LEU A 484 29.73 -34.20 3.80
CA LEU A 484 28.72 -34.11 4.87
C LEU A 484 28.56 -32.69 5.43
N VAL A 485 29.65 -31.92 5.55
CA VAL A 485 29.59 -30.50 5.91
C VAL A 485 28.82 -29.68 4.87
N PHE A 486 29.08 -29.93 3.59
CA PHE A 486 28.33 -29.31 2.51
C PHE A 486 26.82 -29.60 2.63
N LEU A 487 26.43 -30.86 2.80
CA LEU A 487 25.02 -31.25 2.96
C LEU A 487 24.40 -30.65 4.23
N LEU A 488 25.12 -30.65 5.35
CA LEU A 488 24.67 -30.03 6.61
C LEU A 488 24.31 -28.56 6.38
N LEU A 489 25.20 -27.77 5.78
CA LEU A 489 24.97 -26.35 5.53
C LEU A 489 23.87 -26.09 4.48
N VAL A 490 23.71 -26.96 3.49
CA VAL A 490 22.56 -26.87 2.56
C VAL A 490 21.25 -27.15 3.31
N PHE A 491 21.17 -28.25 4.06
CA PHE A 491 19.92 -28.66 4.72
C PHE A 491 19.51 -27.68 5.82
N THR A 492 20.45 -27.17 6.64
CA THR A 492 20.15 -26.15 7.67
C THR A 492 19.64 -24.86 7.02
N THR A 493 20.22 -24.43 5.90
CA THR A 493 19.74 -23.24 5.16
C THR A 493 18.33 -23.46 4.62
N GLN A 494 18.04 -24.65 4.09
CA GLN A 494 16.68 -24.99 3.63
C GLN A 494 15.68 -24.97 4.79
N ALA A 495 16.05 -25.57 5.93
CA ALA A 495 15.22 -25.57 7.14
C ALA A 495 14.94 -24.14 7.63
N ASN A 496 15.96 -23.27 7.63
CA ASN A 496 15.82 -21.86 8.03
C ASN A 496 14.78 -21.12 7.16
N VAL A 497 14.68 -21.38 5.85
CA VAL A 497 13.65 -20.78 5.00
C VAL A 497 12.25 -21.12 5.52
N TYR A 498 11.98 -22.39 5.84
CA TYR A 498 10.68 -22.82 6.35
C TYR A 498 10.37 -22.30 7.77
N VAL A 499 11.37 -22.18 8.62
CA VAL A 499 11.22 -21.60 9.96
C VAL A 499 10.92 -20.12 9.89
N LEU A 500 11.64 -19.35 9.06
CA LEU A 500 11.60 -17.88 9.05
C LEU A 500 10.46 -17.28 8.22
N ARG A 501 9.77 -18.08 7.39
CA ARG A 501 8.74 -17.59 6.47
C ARG A 501 7.45 -17.12 7.14
N THR A 502 7.19 -17.55 8.36
CA THR A 502 5.98 -17.21 9.13
C THR A 502 6.34 -16.70 10.51
N ASP A 503 5.47 -15.85 11.08
CA ASP A 503 5.60 -15.39 12.47
C ASP A 503 5.09 -16.44 13.46
N GLY A 504 4.12 -17.23 13.03
CA GLY A 504 3.58 -18.36 13.77
C GLY A 504 4.49 -19.58 13.73
N ARG A 505 3.98 -20.71 14.17
CA ARG A 505 4.68 -22.00 14.10
C ARG A 505 4.88 -22.44 12.65
N ILE A 506 5.94 -23.23 12.43
CA ILE A 506 6.16 -23.92 11.17
C ILE A 506 4.89 -24.72 10.78
N GLY A 507 4.39 -24.53 9.57
CA GLY A 507 3.14 -25.16 9.12
C GLY A 507 1.85 -24.36 9.37
N SER A 508 1.90 -23.20 10.08
CA SER A 508 0.71 -22.33 10.26
C SER A 508 0.17 -21.77 8.94
N LEU A 509 1.01 -21.66 7.94
CA LEU A 509 0.67 -21.24 6.58
C LEU A 509 1.33 -22.19 5.58
N ALA A 510 0.56 -22.78 4.68
CA ALA A 510 1.08 -23.68 3.66
C ALA A 510 2.05 -22.95 2.72
N PRO A 511 3.25 -23.49 2.44
CA PRO A 511 4.19 -22.89 1.51
C PRO A 511 3.65 -22.87 0.08
N SER A 512 4.18 -21.99 -0.75
CA SER A 512 3.83 -21.99 -2.18
C SER A 512 4.40 -23.23 -2.88
N ARG A 513 3.74 -23.66 -3.95
CA ARG A 513 4.23 -24.78 -4.77
C ARG A 513 5.62 -24.50 -5.32
N VAL A 514 5.92 -23.25 -5.66
CA VAL A 514 7.22 -22.83 -6.20
C VAL A 514 8.32 -23.04 -5.16
N LEU A 515 8.09 -22.62 -3.90
CA LEU A 515 9.06 -22.83 -2.82
C LEU A 515 9.29 -24.32 -2.55
N VAL A 516 8.21 -25.11 -2.47
CA VAL A 516 8.33 -26.56 -2.21
C VAL A 516 9.10 -27.26 -3.32
N VAL A 517 8.75 -27.00 -4.58
CA VAL A 517 9.44 -27.60 -5.74
C VAL A 517 10.91 -27.20 -5.75
N ALA A 518 11.24 -25.92 -5.58
CA ALA A 518 12.62 -25.45 -5.54
C ALA A 518 13.43 -26.11 -4.41
N SER A 519 12.87 -26.17 -3.21
CA SER A 519 13.52 -26.76 -2.04
C SER A 519 13.72 -28.27 -2.17
N VAL A 520 12.66 -28.99 -2.53
CA VAL A 520 12.73 -30.46 -2.70
C VAL A 520 13.69 -30.81 -3.84
N SER A 521 13.63 -30.12 -4.96
CA SER A 521 14.57 -30.34 -6.08
C SER A 521 16.01 -30.10 -5.65
N ALA A 522 16.30 -29.02 -4.91
CA ALA A 522 17.64 -28.75 -4.41
C ALA A 522 18.14 -29.87 -3.50
N VAL A 523 17.33 -30.31 -2.52
CA VAL A 523 17.68 -31.41 -1.60
C VAL A 523 17.92 -32.71 -2.36
N VAL A 524 17.06 -33.07 -3.32
CA VAL A 524 17.19 -34.30 -4.12
C VAL A 524 18.45 -34.24 -4.99
N ILE A 525 18.72 -33.12 -5.66
CA ILE A 525 19.90 -32.98 -6.53
C ILE A 525 21.17 -33.08 -5.70
N VAL A 526 21.33 -32.31 -4.62
CA VAL A 526 22.57 -32.35 -3.82
C VAL A 526 22.76 -33.69 -3.12
N SER A 527 21.67 -34.35 -2.67
CA SER A 527 21.73 -35.70 -2.09
C SER A 527 22.12 -36.75 -3.11
N GLY A 528 21.58 -36.66 -4.35
CA GLY A 528 21.95 -37.53 -5.45
C GLY A 528 23.43 -37.37 -5.86
N MET A 529 23.92 -36.12 -5.92
CA MET A 529 25.35 -35.84 -6.18
C MET A 529 26.26 -36.43 -5.08
N ALA A 530 25.88 -36.27 -3.83
CA ALA A 530 26.61 -36.81 -2.69
C ALA A 530 26.60 -38.36 -2.66
N ALA A 531 25.49 -38.99 -2.98
CA ALA A 531 25.39 -40.44 -3.03
C ALA A 531 26.16 -41.06 -4.23
N SER A 532 26.17 -40.40 -5.39
CA SER A 532 26.87 -40.85 -6.59
C SER A 532 28.35 -40.48 -6.62
N GLY A 533 28.82 -39.58 -5.76
CA GLY A 533 30.19 -39.06 -5.81
C GLY A 533 30.44 -38.04 -6.92
N THR A 534 29.39 -37.44 -7.48
CA THR A 534 29.50 -36.46 -8.56
C THR A 534 29.92 -35.09 -7.98
N LEU A 535 31.06 -34.56 -8.42
CA LEU A 535 31.69 -33.31 -7.97
C LEU A 535 32.10 -33.30 -6.48
N MET A 536 31.93 -34.39 -5.73
CA MET A 536 32.25 -34.52 -4.31
C MET A 536 32.51 -36.00 -3.98
N ALA A 537 33.05 -36.28 -2.79
CA ALA A 537 33.26 -37.65 -2.35
C ALA A 537 31.91 -38.35 -2.06
N ALA A 538 31.79 -39.61 -2.48
CA ALA A 538 30.58 -40.39 -2.28
C ALA A 538 30.33 -40.65 -0.78
N VAL A 539 29.09 -40.47 -0.33
CA VAL A 539 28.64 -40.71 1.04
C VAL A 539 27.47 -41.69 1.04
N PRO A 540 27.42 -42.65 1.98
CA PRO A 540 26.31 -43.58 2.09
C PRO A 540 24.96 -42.86 2.25
N ILE A 541 23.93 -43.32 1.52
CA ILE A 541 22.60 -42.73 1.53
C ILE A 541 21.95 -42.75 2.91
N THR A 542 22.33 -43.72 3.74
CA THR A 542 21.90 -43.81 5.14
C THR A 542 22.35 -42.63 5.97
N LEU A 543 23.60 -42.17 5.78
CA LEU A 543 24.13 -40.99 6.47
C LEU A 543 23.45 -39.70 5.97
N ILE A 544 23.16 -39.60 4.68
CA ILE A 544 22.40 -38.48 4.11
C ILE A 544 21.00 -38.42 4.74
N GLY A 545 20.32 -39.56 4.84
CA GLY A 545 19.00 -39.67 5.48
C GLY A 545 19.03 -39.30 6.97
N MET A 546 20.02 -39.81 7.73
CA MET A 546 20.20 -39.44 9.13
C MET A 546 20.45 -37.93 9.31
N LEU A 547 21.26 -37.32 8.47
CA LEU A 547 21.52 -35.89 8.47
C LEU A 547 20.25 -35.09 8.20
N LEU A 548 19.46 -35.49 7.21
CA LEU A 548 18.19 -34.83 6.87
C LEU A 548 17.19 -34.91 8.03
N VAL A 549 17.09 -36.07 8.71
CA VAL A 549 16.25 -36.24 9.89
C VAL A 549 16.73 -35.35 11.04
N ALA A 550 18.04 -35.32 11.30
CA ALA A 550 18.60 -34.49 12.36
C ALA A 550 18.30 -32.99 12.14
N VAL A 551 18.48 -32.51 10.91
CA VAL A 551 18.19 -31.11 10.57
C VAL A 551 16.68 -30.83 10.63
N THR A 552 15.83 -31.78 10.22
CA THR A 552 14.37 -31.63 10.33
C THR A 552 13.93 -31.51 11.78
N VAL A 553 14.44 -32.35 12.67
CA VAL A 553 14.17 -32.24 14.13
C VAL A 553 14.66 -30.89 14.67
N PHE A 554 15.85 -30.48 14.28
CA PHE A 554 16.41 -29.19 14.67
C PHE A 554 15.53 -28.01 14.20
N ALA A 555 14.93 -28.08 13.00
CA ALA A 555 14.04 -27.04 12.50
C ALA A 555 12.85 -26.77 13.44
N PHE A 556 12.27 -27.82 14.05
CA PHE A 556 11.18 -27.63 15.04
C PHE A 556 11.70 -26.99 16.33
N VAL A 557 12.91 -27.34 16.78
CA VAL A 557 13.53 -26.68 17.95
C VAL A 557 13.79 -25.20 17.65
N LEU A 558 14.34 -24.90 16.49
CA LEU A 558 14.61 -23.53 16.05
C LEU A 558 13.32 -22.71 15.93
N ASP A 559 12.21 -23.33 15.51
CA ASP A 559 10.91 -22.68 15.39
C ASP A 559 10.36 -22.21 16.75
N GLU A 560 10.49 -23.02 17.80
CA GLU A 560 10.10 -22.62 19.17
C GLU A 560 10.99 -21.45 19.66
N ILE A 561 12.30 -21.50 19.42
CA ILE A 561 13.24 -20.41 19.78
C ILE A 561 12.91 -19.14 19.00
N LYS A 562 12.62 -19.24 17.69
CA LYS A 562 12.18 -18.12 16.86
C LYS A 562 10.96 -17.43 17.49
N GLY A 563 9.97 -18.23 17.97
CA GLY A 563 8.78 -17.67 18.60
C GLY A 563 9.07 -16.82 19.83
N VAL A 564 10.12 -17.16 20.59
CA VAL A 564 10.61 -16.35 21.72
C VAL A 564 11.33 -15.09 21.22
N VAL A 565 12.24 -15.25 20.27
CA VAL A 565 13.06 -14.16 19.71
C VAL A 565 12.19 -13.09 19.07
N PHE A 566 11.20 -13.48 18.25
CA PHE A 566 10.32 -12.53 17.56
C PHE A 566 9.43 -11.75 18.51
N ARG A 567 8.97 -12.37 19.61
CA ARG A 567 8.22 -11.67 20.66
C ARG A 567 9.03 -10.59 21.38
N HIS A 568 10.32 -10.83 21.62
CA HIS A 568 11.20 -9.87 22.30
C HIS A 568 11.73 -8.78 21.37
N SER A 569 11.93 -9.10 20.09
CA SER A 569 12.52 -8.16 19.13
C SER A 569 11.54 -7.16 18.52
N ARG A 570 10.23 -7.25 18.83
CA ARG A 570 9.18 -6.42 18.21
C ARG A 570 9.23 -6.38 16.67
N LEU A 571 9.86 -7.38 16.05
CA LEU A 571 9.90 -7.52 14.59
C LEU A 571 8.52 -7.81 14.01
N VAL A 572 7.63 -8.30 14.86
CA VAL A 572 6.24 -8.60 14.56
C VAL A 572 5.40 -7.94 15.63
N GLU A 573 4.87 -6.78 15.34
CA GLU A 573 3.80 -6.19 16.14
C GLU A 573 2.48 -6.89 15.77
N ARG A 574 1.80 -7.41 16.78
CA ARG A 574 0.46 -8.01 16.64
C ARG A 574 -0.59 -6.94 16.38
#